data_47a632742d22a416c0df7be15af312b7
#
_entry.id   47a632742d22a416c0df7be15af312b7
#
_cell.length_a   1.000
_cell.length_b   1.000
_cell.length_c   1.000
_cell.angle_alpha   90.00
_cell.angle_beta   90.00
_cell.angle_gamma   90.00
#
_symmetry.space_group_name_H-M   'P 1'
#
loop_
_entity.id
_entity.type
_entity.pdbx_description
1 polymer ?
#
loop_
_entity_poly.entity_id
_entity_poly.type
_entity_poly.pdbx_seq_one_letter_code
_entity_poly.pdbx_strand_id
1 'polypeptide(L)'
;MSFENALTIDSATVRATETGLCFDGDLSFEEWRDVGRKVGRVARTSLFLVGDWLVYGEARWNSGERFEKMPGEQSARYIEAMQETGLELRTLMDAAYVARSVPYAERRPQLTFEHHKAVASLKTEDERGEWLEKADKQGLSTRRLRRSIQLGHVATKSEMQTPEAARGIDNHIPWVNGLLRWWKKFEESGWVENATREQLDAVLADLREVEALLEKLKETRDDKEAVIDIQ
;
A
#
# COMPACT_ATOMS: atom_id res chain seq x y z
N MET A 1 1.35 19.26 24.40
CA MET A 1 2.65 18.59 24.64
C MET A 1 3.52 18.86 23.44
N SER A 2 4.69 19.47 23.63
CA SER A 2 5.60 19.83 22.55
C SER A 2 6.16 18.57 21.88
N PHE A 3 6.38 18.63 20.57
CA PHE A 3 6.93 17.55 19.73
C PHE A 3 8.34 17.11 20.20
N GLU A 4 9.10 18.00 20.82
CA GLU A 4 10.42 17.69 21.41
C GLU A 4 10.36 16.54 22.41
N ASN A 5 9.30 16.45 23.23
CA ASN A 5 9.13 15.36 24.20
C ASN A 5 8.64 14.03 23.59
N ALA A 6 8.19 14.04 22.33
CA ALA A 6 7.66 12.82 21.69
C ALA A 6 8.76 11.96 21.03
N LEU A 7 9.86 12.58 20.62
CA LEU A 7 10.99 11.93 19.96
C LEU A 7 12.15 11.63 20.93
N THR A 8 12.19 12.27 22.11
CA THR A 8 13.25 12.06 23.09
C THR A 8 12.96 10.81 23.91
N ILE A 9 13.63 9.72 23.59
CA ILE A 9 13.63 8.47 24.36
C ILE A 9 14.67 8.56 25.50
N ASP A 10 15.60 9.49 25.40
CA ASP A 10 16.74 9.62 26.33
C ASP A 10 16.31 9.86 27.77
N SER A 11 16.81 9.03 28.64
CA SER A 11 16.74 9.14 30.10
C SER A 11 18.09 8.81 30.70
N ALA A 12 18.27 8.93 32.01
CA ALA A 12 19.52 8.57 32.69
C ALA A 12 19.93 7.11 32.46
N THR A 13 18.96 6.24 32.15
CA THR A 13 19.15 4.79 32.03
C THR A 13 18.92 4.24 30.62
N VAL A 14 18.38 5.06 29.69
CA VAL A 14 18.09 4.63 28.30
C VAL A 14 18.54 5.70 27.34
N ARG A 15 19.32 5.31 26.33
CA ARG A 15 19.74 6.18 25.23
C ARG A 15 19.29 5.62 23.89
N ALA A 16 18.76 6.49 23.03
CA ALA A 16 18.55 6.18 21.62
C ALA A 16 19.87 6.30 20.86
N THR A 17 20.15 5.32 20.01
CA THR A 17 21.32 5.27 19.12
C THR A 17 20.85 5.18 17.67
N GLU A 18 21.76 5.30 16.71
CA GLU A 18 21.44 5.14 15.28
C GLU A 18 20.87 3.76 14.92
N THR A 19 21.15 2.75 15.75
CA THR A 19 20.79 1.36 15.47
C THR A 19 19.81 0.74 16.47
N GLY A 20 19.42 1.49 17.53
CA GLY A 20 18.49 0.95 18.53
C GLY A 20 18.53 1.68 19.87
N LEU A 21 18.17 0.97 20.94
CA LEU A 21 18.22 1.45 22.31
C LEU A 21 19.36 0.80 23.08
N CYS A 22 20.11 1.61 23.81
CA CYS A 22 21.10 1.17 24.79
C CYS A 22 20.55 1.39 26.18
N PHE A 23 20.64 0.38 27.04
CA PHE A 23 20.21 0.40 28.43
C PHE A 23 21.47 0.42 29.31
N ASP A 24 21.67 1.55 29.99
CA ASP A 24 22.86 1.80 30.83
C ASP A 24 22.60 1.44 32.31
N GLY A 25 21.44 0.82 32.61
CA GLY A 25 21.04 0.38 33.97
C GLY A 25 19.71 -0.37 33.96
N ASP A 26 19.31 -0.82 35.14
CA ASP A 26 18.04 -1.52 35.33
C ASP A 26 16.87 -0.51 35.31
N LEU A 27 15.81 -0.86 34.59
CA LEU A 27 14.55 -0.13 34.58
C LEU A 27 13.56 -0.79 35.53
N SER A 28 12.79 0.02 36.23
CA SER A 28 11.55 -0.45 36.82
C SER A 28 10.55 -0.84 35.73
N PHE A 29 9.56 -1.67 36.06
CA PHE A 29 8.52 -2.07 35.11
C PHE A 29 7.72 -0.87 34.54
N GLU A 30 7.52 0.17 35.35
CA GLU A 30 6.84 1.41 34.95
C GLU A 30 7.68 2.20 33.93
N GLU A 31 8.98 2.35 34.16
CA GLU A 31 9.90 3.00 33.24
C GLU A 31 9.99 2.23 31.92
N TRP A 32 10.07 0.89 31.96
CA TRP A 32 10.05 0.04 30.76
C TRP A 32 8.76 0.27 29.95
N ARG A 33 7.59 0.34 30.60
CA ARG A 33 6.32 0.64 29.92
C ARG A 33 6.32 2.03 29.30
N ASP A 34 6.91 3.03 29.96
CA ASP A 34 7.00 4.40 29.44
C ASP A 34 7.88 4.47 28.18
N VAL A 35 9.05 3.82 28.21
CA VAL A 35 9.91 3.67 27.03
C VAL A 35 9.15 2.98 25.90
N GLY A 36 8.42 1.90 26.17
CA GLY A 36 7.59 1.21 25.19
C GLY A 36 6.52 2.11 24.54
N ARG A 37 5.86 2.98 25.34
CA ARG A 37 4.90 3.96 24.83
C ARG A 37 5.56 4.97 23.87
N LYS A 38 6.75 5.45 24.20
CA LYS A 38 7.52 6.40 23.37
C LYS A 38 7.97 5.73 22.07
N VAL A 39 8.58 4.56 22.14
CA VAL A 39 9.00 3.77 20.96
C VAL A 39 7.83 3.48 20.03
N GLY A 40 6.71 3.02 20.58
CA GLY A 40 5.51 2.74 19.80
C GLY A 40 4.94 3.98 19.10
N ARG A 41 5.06 5.16 19.71
CA ARG A 41 4.67 6.44 19.10
C ARG A 41 5.56 6.76 17.90
N VAL A 42 6.88 6.73 18.06
CA VAL A 42 7.84 6.97 16.97
C VAL A 42 7.61 6.00 15.82
N ALA A 43 7.49 4.72 16.10
CA ALA A 43 7.27 3.68 15.09
C ALA A 43 5.97 3.91 14.28
N ARG A 44 4.90 4.38 14.93
CA ARG A 44 3.63 4.67 14.24
C ARG A 44 3.67 5.93 13.38
N THR A 45 4.49 6.90 13.74
CA THR A 45 4.52 8.21 13.06
C THR A 45 5.63 8.34 12.04
N SER A 46 6.63 7.47 12.01
CA SER A 46 7.84 7.62 11.19
C SER A 46 7.56 7.84 9.70
N LEU A 47 6.68 7.04 9.08
CA LEU A 47 6.34 7.21 7.67
C LEU A 47 5.48 8.44 7.38
N PHE A 48 4.72 8.94 8.34
CA PHE A 48 4.05 10.24 8.20
C PHE A 48 5.04 11.39 8.17
N LEU A 49 6.08 11.34 9.02
CA LEU A 49 7.15 12.37 9.01
C LEU A 49 7.83 12.43 7.64
N VAL A 50 8.16 11.27 7.07
CA VAL A 50 8.74 11.17 5.72
C VAL A 50 7.78 11.71 4.66
N GLY A 51 6.51 11.33 4.72
CA GLY A 51 5.50 11.79 3.77
C GLY A 51 5.27 13.30 3.83
N ASP A 52 5.16 13.86 5.02
CA ASP A 52 4.98 15.31 5.23
C ASP A 52 6.19 16.11 4.75
N TRP A 53 7.41 15.61 5.00
CA TRP A 53 8.64 16.21 4.50
C TRP A 53 8.68 16.23 2.96
N LEU A 54 8.32 15.14 2.30
CA LEU A 54 8.25 15.07 0.83
C LEU A 54 7.19 16.02 0.27
N VAL A 55 5.98 16.03 0.84
CA VAL A 55 4.89 16.92 0.41
C VAL A 55 5.26 18.39 0.60
N TYR A 56 5.94 18.72 1.69
CA TYR A 56 6.50 20.07 1.89
C TYR A 56 7.49 20.45 0.79
N GLY A 57 8.39 19.52 0.42
CA GLY A 57 9.35 19.74 -0.66
C GLY A 57 8.68 19.93 -2.02
N GLU A 58 7.63 19.14 -2.33
CA GLU A 58 6.82 19.31 -3.53
C GLU A 58 6.17 20.69 -3.59
N ALA A 59 5.58 21.15 -2.50
CA ALA A 59 4.97 22.47 -2.42
C ALA A 59 5.99 23.60 -2.56
N ARG A 60 7.18 23.44 -1.99
CA ARG A 60 8.19 24.50 -1.91
C ARG A 60 9.03 24.64 -3.18
N TRP A 61 9.41 23.53 -3.80
CA TRP A 61 10.39 23.52 -4.90
C TRP A 61 9.86 22.97 -6.22
N ASN A 62 8.60 22.52 -6.25
CA ASN A 62 7.96 21.95 -7.43
C ASN A 62 6.57 22.55 -7.72
N SER A 63 6.31 23.76 -7.25
CA SER A 63 5.03 24.47 -7.46
C SER A 63 3.79 23.67 -7.01
N GLY A 64 3.93 22.76 -6.06
CA GLY A 64 2.88 21.87 -5.58
C GLY A 64 2.63 20.66 -6.47
N GLU A 65 3.35 20.49 -7.56
CA GLU A 65 3.27 19.27 -8.36
C GLU A 65 4.07 18.14 -7.73
N ARG A 66 3.63 16.89 -7.97
CA ARG A 66 4.35 15.70 -7.48
C ARG A 66 5.70 15.58 -8.15
N PHE A 67 6.71 15.21 -7.39
CA PHE A 67 8.05 14.96 -7.94
C PHE A 67 8.08 13.92 -9.07
N GLU A 68 7.15 12.98 -9.08
CA GLU A 68 7.04 11.92 -10.10
C GLU A 68 6.48 12.35 -11.46
N LYS A 69 5.99 13.59 -11.60
CA LYS A 69 5.36 14.06 -12.85
C LYS A 69 6.30 14.78 -13.81
N MET A 70 7.51 15.14 -13.38
CA MET A 70 8.46 15.88 -14.23
C MET A 70 9.51 14.97 -14.88
N PRO A 71 9.65 14.91 -16.21
CA PRO A 71 10.70 14.11 -16.86
C PRO A 71 12.09 14.63 -16.52
N GLY A 72 12.99 13.78 -16.05
CA GLY A 72 14.40 14.07 -15.82
C GLY A 72 14.77 14.63 -14.45
N GLU A 73 14.16 15.71 -13.98
CA GLU A 73 14.47 16.30 -12.66
C GLU A 73 13.83 15.57 -11.48
N GLN A 74 12.71 14.90 -11.69
CA GLN A 74 11.99 14.14 -10.67
C GLN A 74 12.77 12.95 -10.14
N SER A 75 13.47 12.26 -11.06
CA SER A 75 14.38 11.20 -10.68
C SER A 75 15.45 11.72 -9.72
N ALA A 76 15.93 12.95 -9.91
CA ALA A 76 16.94 13.56 -9.05
C ALA A 76 16.41 13.83 -7.63
N ARG A 77 15.19 14.38 -7.47
CA ARG A 77 14.61 14.67 -6.13
C ARG A 77 14.32 13.41 -5.32
N TYR A 78 13.81 12.36 -5.95
CA TYR A 78 13.64 11.07 -5.27
C TYR A 78 15.00 10.38 -5.02
N ILE A 79 16.00 10.55 -5.90
CA ILE A 79 17.35 10.06 -5.64
C ILE A 79 17.94 10.77 -4.42
N GLU A 80 17.84 12.09 -4.34
CA GLU A 80 18.23 12.85 -3.14
C GLU A 80 17.48 12.34 -1.89
N ALA A 81 16.14 12.19 -1.98
CA ALA A 81 15.36 11.70 -0.86
C ALA A 81 15.75 10.26 -0.43
N MET A 82 16.09 9.39 -1.37
CA MET A 82 16.61 8.05 -1.07
C MET A 82 17.97 8.11 -0.38
N GLN A 83 18.85 9.01 -0.82
CA GLN A 83 20.17 9.20 -0.23
C GLN A 83 20.08 9.74 1.20
N GLU A 84 19.24 10.76 1.41
CA GLU A 84 19.07 11.40 2.73
C GLU A 84 18.36 10.51 3.76
N THR A 85 17.40 9.70 3.31
CA THR A 85 16.58 8.88 4.22
C THR A 85 17.03 7.43 4.32
N GLY A 86 17.81 6.92 3.38
CA GLY A 86 18.14 5.51 3.26
C GLY A 86 16.95 4.61 2.87
N LEU A 87 15.79 5.21 2.50
CA LEU A 87 14.57 4.46 2.17
C LEU A 87 14.46 4.20 0.66
N GLU A 88 13.82 3.11 0.31
CA GLU A 88 13.54 2.77 -1.08
C GLU A 88 12.50 3.71 -1.70
N LEU A 89 12.61 3.94 -3.02
CA LEU A 89 11.70 4.78 -3.80
C LEU A 89 10.23 4.46 -3.54
N ARG A 90 9.87 3.17 -3.51
CA ARG A 90 8.49 2.73 -3.28
C ARG A 90 7.95 3.19 -1.93
N THR A 91 8.78 3.10 -0.88
CA THR A 91 8.42 3.55 0.47
C THR A 91 8.19 5.06 0.51
N LEU A 92 9.06 5.84 -0.15
CA LEU A 92 8.93 7.29 -0.25
C LEU A 92 7.65 7.69 -1.00
N MET A 93 7.37 7.07 -2.14
CA MET A 93 6.15 7.31 -2.92
C MET A 93 4.89 6.98 -2.14
N ASP A 94 4.87 5.85 -1.43
CA ASP A 94 3.75 5.46 -0.58
C ASP A 94 3.55 6.45 0.57
N ALA A 95 4.63 6.90 1.22
CA ALA A 95 4.59 7.88 2.30
C ALA A 95 4.01 9.23 1.80
N ALA A 96 4.51 9.76 0.69
CA ALA A 96 4.02 10.98 0.09
C ALA A 96 2.55 10.86 -0.37
N TYR A 97 2.18 9.72 -0.97
CA TYR A 97 0.79 9.45 -1.36
C TYR A 97 -0.17 9.53 -0.17
N VAL A 98 0.15 8.84 0.93
CA VAL A 98 -0.70 8.84 2.13
C VAL A 98 -0.76 10.23 2.75
N ALA A 99 0.36 10.95 2.84
CA ALA A 99 0.40 12.30 3.40
C ALA A 99 -0.46 13.29 2.61
N ARG A 100 -0.50 13.19 1.29
CA ARG A 100 -1.37 13.99 0.42
C ARG A 100 -2.85 13.61 0.55
N SER A 101 -3.13 12.31 0.64
CA SER A 101 -4.51 11.79 0.63
C SER A 101 -5.19 11.90 1.98
N VAL A 102 -4.43 11.84 3.08
CA VAL A 102 -4.93 11.91 4.46
C VAL A 102 -4.18 13.05 5.18
N PRO A 103 -4.69 14.28 5.09
CA PRO A 103 -4.10 15.45 5.74
C PRO A 103 -3.93 15.26 7.25
N TYR A 104 -3.02 16.03 7.84
CA TYR A 104 -2.70 15.94 9.27
C TYR A 104 -3.93 15.95 10.18
N ALA A 105 -4.92 16.80 9.88
CA ALA A 105 -6.15 16.95 10.64
C ALA A 105 -7.05 15.69 10.66
N GLU A 106 -6.98 14.86 9.62
CA GLU A 106 -7.75 13.62 9.50
C GLU A 106 -7.09 12.43 10.22
N ARG A 107 -5.80 12.55 10.61
CA ARG A 107 -5.05 11.43 11.18
C ARG A 107 -5.46 11.11 12.62
N ARG A 108 -5.55 9.82 12.91
CA ARG A 108 -5.88 9.27 14.23
C ARG A 108 -4.61 8.75 14.92
N PRO A 109 -4.17 9.32 16.05
CA PRO A 109 -2.92 8.92 16.70
C PRO A 109 -2.87 7.47 17.19
N GLN A 110 -4.02 6.85 17.41
CA GLN A 110 -4.15 5.46 17.85
C GLN A 110 -3.96 4.46 16.71
N LEU A 111 -4.17 4.90 15.47
CA LEU A 111 -4.06 4.08 14.27
C LEU A 111 -2.65 4.17 13.68
N THR A 112 -2.23 3.10 13.01
CA THR A 112 -0.93 3.05 12.35
C THR A 112 -0.99 3.73 10.98
N PHE A 113 0.17 4.03 10.39
CA PHE A 113 0.29 4.49 9.00
C PHE A 113 -0.47 3.59 8.02
N GLU A 114 -0.40 2.27 8.19
CA GLU A 114 -1.07 1.29 7.33
C GLU A 114 -2.61 1.35 7.38
N HIS A 115 -3.21 1.79 8.49
CA HIS A 115 -4.65 2.06 8.54
C HIS A 115 -5.02 3.27 7.68
N HIS A 116 -4.24 4.34 7.76
CA HIS A 116 -4.44 5.54 6.95
C HIS A 116 -4.18 5.26 5.46
N LYS A 117 -3.17 4.44 5.14
CA LYS A 117 -2.92 3.96 3.77
C LYS A 117 -4.10 3.17 3.21
N ALA A 118 -4.80 2.40 4.06
CA ALA A 118 -5.96 1.62 3.63
C ALA A 118 -7.14 2.51 3.17
N VAL A 119 -7.32 3.69 3.76
CA VAL A 119 -8.38 4.64 3.39
C VAL A 119 -7.94 5.69 2.37
N ALA A 120 -6.65 5.82 2.09
CA ALA A 120 -6.09 6.87 1.24
C ALA A 120 -6.64 6.89 -0.20
N SER A 121 -7.18 5.76 -0.70
CA SER A 121 -7.81 5.66 -2.01
C SER A 121 -9.28 6.10 -2.04
N LEU A 122 -9.91 6.32 -0.90
CA LEU A 122 -11.29 6.80 -0.81
C LEU A 122 -11.37 8.28 -1.20
N LYS A 123 -12.44 8.63 -1.91
CA LYS A 123 -12.52 9.93 -2.61
C LYS A 123 -12.79 11.09 -1.67
N THR A 124 -13.63 10.89 -0.65
CA THR A 124 -14.09 11.95 0.23
C THR A 124 -13.45 11.89 1.61
N GLU A 125 -13.33 13.05 2.25
CA GLU A 125 -12.88 13.17 3.65
C GLU A 125 -13.82 12.43 4.59
N ASP A 126 -15.13 12.55 4.37
CA ASP A 126 -16.15 11.89 5.19
C ASP A 126 -16.01 10.37 5.15
N GLU A 127 -15.85 9.77 3.97
CA GLU A 127 -15.61 8.32 3.85
C GLU A 127 -14.35 7.87 4.58
N ARG A 128 -13.24 8.61 4.43
CA ARG A 128 -11.99 8.31 5.12
C ARG A 128 -12.17 8.42 6.63
N GLY A 129 -12.79 9.51 7.09
CA GLY A 129 -13.10 9.78 8.48
C GLY A 129 -13.94 8.69 9.14
N GLU A 130 -15.03 8.26 8.48
CA GLU A 130 -15.90 7.20 8.96
C GLU A 130 -15.16 5.86 9.13
N TRP A 131 -14.34 5.46 8.13
CA TRP A 131 -13.61 4.21 8.19
C TRP A 131 -12.49 4.24 9.24
N LEU A 132 -11.79 5.36 9.40
CA LEU A 132 -10.81 5.53 10.46
C LEU A 132 -11.48 5.51 11.85
N GLU A 133 -12.65 6.12 11.98
CA GLU A 133 -13.41 6.07 13.24
C GLU A 133 -13.89 4.66 13.57
N LYS A 134 -14.41 3.91 12.59
CA LYS A 134 -14.78 2.49 12.75
C LYS A 134 -13.57 1.65 13.15
N ALA A 135 -12.41 1.91 12.53
CA ALA A 135 -11.17 1.19 12.83
C ALA A 135 -10.69 1.46 14.27
N ASP A 136 -10.75 2.70 14.71
CA ASP A 136 -10.36 3.10 16.07
C ASP A 136 -11.31 2.54 17.13
N LYS A 137 -12.62 2.80 17.00
CA LYS A 137 -13.63 2.36 17.96
C LYS A 137 -13.75 0.83 18.11
N GLN A 138 -13.54 0.09 17.02
CA GLN A 138 -13.71 -1.37 17.01
C GLN A 138 -12.38 -2.14 17.03
N GLY A 139 -11.23 -1.46 17.09
CA GLY A 139 -9.91 -2.07 17.11
C GLY A 139 -9.66 -2.93 15.86
N LEU A 140 -10.07 -2.44 14.67
CA LEU A 140 -9.88 -3.20 13.44
C LEU A 140 -8.40 -3.30 13.09
N SER A 141 -7.92 -4.50 12.77
CA SER A 141 -6.61 -4.64 12.14
C SER A 141 -6.63 -4.05 10.72
N THR A 142 -5.49 -3.63 10.20
CA THR A 142 -5.36 -3.11 8.84
C THR A 142 -5.93 -4.06 7.78
N ARG A 143 -5.70 -5.37 7.94
CA ARG A 143 -6.26 -6.40 7.05
C ARG A 143 -7.80 -6.39 7.10
N ARG A 144 -8.38 -6.32 8.31
CA ARG A 144 -9.84 -6.30 8.48
C ARG A 144 -10.44 -5.00 7.95
N LEU A 145 -9.76 -3.86 8.17
CA LEU A 145 -10.17 -2.57 7.63
C LEU A 145 -10.21 -2.58 6.09
N ARG A 146 -9.14 -3.06 5.42
CA ARG A 146 -9.12 -3.18 3.95
C ARG A 146 -10.27 -4.06 3.43
N ARG A 147 -10.51 -5.19 4.08
CA ARG A 147 -11.63 -6.08 3.71
C ARG A 147 -12.98 -5.41 3.92
N SER A 148 -13.14 -4.69 5.02
CA SER A 148 -14.37 -3.96 5.34
C SER A 148 -14.69 -2.86 4.32
N ILE A 149 -13.68 -2.10 3.90
CA ILE A 149 -13.83 -1.09 2.83
C ILE A 149 -14.28 -1.73 1.53
N GLN A 150 -13.70 -2.88 1.13
CA GLN A 150 -14.10 -3.61 -0.07
C GLN A 150 -15.56 -4.09 -0.02
N LEU A 151 -16.05 -4.50 1.16
CA LEU A 151 -17.42 -5.00 1.35
C LEU A 151 -18.44 -3.87 1.59
N GLY A 152 -17.99 -2.66 1.91
CA GLY A 152 -18.86 -1.54 2.29
C GLY A 152 -19.41 -1.63 3.72
N HIS A 153 -19.05 -2.66 4.49
CA HIS A 153 -19.43 -2.85 5.90
C HIS A 153 -18.29 -3.51 6.70
N VAL A 154 -18.37 -3.47 8.04
CA VAL A 154 -17.32 -4.08 8.88
C VAL A 154 -17.34 -5.59 8.71
N ALA A 155 -16.25 -6.13 8.16
CA ALA A 155 -16.11 -7.55 7.87
C ALA A 155 -16.25 -8.41 9.13
N THR A 156 -17.08 -9.45 9.05
CA THR A 156 -17.26 -10.47 10.09
C THR A 156 -16.08 -11.45 10.12
N LYS A 157 -16.00 -12.30 11.16
CA LYS A 157 -14.99 -13.36 11.24
C LYS A 157 -15.07 -14.34 10.05
N SER A 158 -16.26 -14.69 9.62
CA SER A 158 -16.48 -15.60 8.49
C SER A 158 -16.01 -14.98 7.17
N GLU A 159 -16.29 -13.72 6.93
CA GLU A 159 -15.83 -12.97 5.73
C GLU A 159 -14.32 -12.77 5.70
N MET A 160 -13.66 -12.75 6.86
CA MET A 160 -12.20 -12.74 6.96
C MET A 160 -11.56 -14.11 6.71
N GLN A 161 -12.31 -15.19 6.89
CA GLN A 161 -11.88 -16.58 6.71
C GLN A 161 -12.22 -17.14 5.32
N THR A 162 -12.81 -16.32 4.43
CA THR A 162 -13.12 -16.75 3.06
C THR A 162 -11.88 -17.38 2.42
N PRO A 163 -11.97 -18.62 1.91
CA PRO A 163 -10.84 -19.36 1.38
C PRO A 163 -10.10 -18.57 0.30
N GLU A 164 -8.80 -18.78 0.18
CA GLU A 164 -7.93 -18.16 -0.82
C GLU A 164 -8.45 -18.38 -2.26
N ALA A 165 -9.13 -19.49 -2.49
CA ALA A 165 -9.79 -19.80 -3.77
C ALA A 165 -10.93 -18.81 -4.13
N ALA A 166 -11.68 -18.28 -3.15
CA ALA A 166 -12.70 -17.26 -3.41
C ALA A 166 -12.11 -15.86 -3.64
N ARG A 167 -10.85 -15.62 -3.22
CA ARG A 167 -10.10 -14.38 -3.55
C ARG A 167 -9.57 -14.40 -4.99
N GLY A 168 -9.47 -15.58 -5.60
CA GLY A 168 -8.96 -15.75 -6.96
C GLY A 168 -9.87 -15.10 -8.02
N ILE A 169 -11.19 -15.09 -7.80
CA ILE A 169 -12.14 -14.53 -8.77
C ILE A 169 -11.99 -13.01 -8.90
N ASP A 170 -11.74 -12.29 -7.80
CA ASP A 170 -11.58 -10.83 -7.81
C ASP A 170 -10.18 -10.39 -8.25
N ASN A 171 -9.18 -11.28 -8.23
CA ASN A 171 -7.80 -10.96 -8.58
C ASN A 171 -7.48 -11.16 -10.07
N HIS A 172 -8.30 -11.88 -10.84
CA HIS A 172 -8.03 -12.09 -12.27
C HIS A 172 -8.30 -10.84 -13.11
N ILE A 173 -9.28 -9.99 -12.74
CA ILE A 173 -9.67 -8.78 -13.48
C ILE A 173 -8.49 -7.81 -13.69
N PRO A 174 -7.66 -7.47 -12.70
CA PRO A 174 -6.49 -6.61 -12.91
C PRO A 174 -5.48 -7.19 -13.92
N TRP A 175 -5.27 -8.51 -13.92
CA TRP A 175 -4.40 -9.21 -14.86
C TRP A 175 -4.96 -9.20 -16.27
N VAL A 176 -6.24 -9.53 -16.43
CA VAL A 176 -6.93 -9.47 -17.72
C VAL A 176 -6.94 -8.04 -18.27
N ASN A 177 -7.25 -7.05 -17.45
CA ASN A 177 -7.21 -5.64 -17.84
C ASN A 177 -5.78 -5.17 -18.18
N GLY A 178 -4.75 -5.74 -17.53
CA GLY A 178 -3.36 -5.50 -17.87
C GLY A 178 -3.00 -6.03 -19.26
N LEU A 179 -3.37 -7.27 -19.53
CA LEU A 179 -3.16 -7.92 -20.84
C LEU A 179 -3.89 -7.17 -21.97
N LEU A 180 -5.17 -6.82 -21.75
CA LEU A 180 -5.96 -6.08 -22.74
C LEU A 180 -5.40 -4.68 -23.02
N ARG A 181 -4.94 -3.95 -22.01
CA ARG A 181 -4.28 -2.64 -22.22
C ARG A 181 -2.96 -2.77 -22.96
N TRP A 182 -2.17 -3.81 -22.64
CA TRP A 182 -0.95 -4.08 -23.35
C TRP A 182 -1.23 -4.40 -24.82
N TRP A 183 -2.19 -5.29 -25.11
CA TRP A 183 -2.60 -5.64 -26.47
C TRP A 183 -3.10 -4.44 -27.25
N LYS A 184 -4.00 -3.63 -26.67
CA LYS A 184 -4.51 -2.41 -27.33
C LYS A 184 -3.39 -1.44 -27.72
N LYS A 185 -2.36 -1.30 -26.86
CA LYS A 185 -1.19 -0.48 -27.16
C LYS A 185 -0.38 -1.04 -28.34
N PHE A 186 -0.33 -2.35 -28.49
CA PHE A 186 0.30 -3.03 -29.63
C PHE A 186 -0.46 -2.80 -30.93
N GLU A 187 -1.78 -2.92 -30.92
CA GLU A 187 -2.65 -2.60 -32.06
C GLU A 187 -2.51 -1.12 -32.48
N GLU A 188 -2.64 -0.20 -31.52
CA GLU A 188 -2.53 1.25 -31.78
C GLU A 188 -1.14 1.66 -32.32
N SER A 189 -0.10 0.91 -32.03
CA SER A 189 1.25 1.16 -32.57
C SER A 189 1.47 0.67 -33.99
N GLY A 190 0.52 -0.07 -34.57
CA GLY A 190 0.68 -0.72 -35.87
C GLY A 190 1.74 -1.85 -35.87
N TRP A 191 2.10 -2.34 -34.68
CA TRP A 191 3.14 -3.38 -34.57
C TRP A 191 2.70 -4.69 -35.19
N VAL A 192 1.42 -5.06 -35.03
CA VAL A 192 0.88 -6.33 -35.52
C VAL A 192 0.96 -6.42 -37.03
N GLU A 193 0.66 -5.33 -37.77
CA GLU A 193 0.69 -5.28 -39.22
C GLU A 193 2.11 -5.26 -39.76
N ASN A 194 3.07 -4.77 -38.99
CA ASN A 194 4.47 -4.62 -39.43
C ASN A 194 5.40 -5.69 -38.86
N ALA A 195 4.92 -6.55 -37.96
CA ALA A 195 5.72 -7.58 -37.31
C ALA A 195 6.14 -8.67 -38.33
N THR A 196 7.38 -9.13 -38.18
CA THR A 196 7.85 -10.29 -38.95
C THR A 196 7.18 -11.57 -38.43
N ARG A 197 7.17 -12.63 -39.27
CA ARG A 197 6.66 -13.94 -38.89
C ARG A 197 7.35 -14.47 -37.62
N GLU A 198 8.64 -14.28 -37.48
CA GLU A 198 9.42 -14.71 -36.29
C GLU A 198 9.01 -13.98 -35.04
N GLN A 199 8.69 -12.68 -35.15
CA GLN A 199 8.17 -11.88 -34.02
C GLN A 199 6.79 -12.33 -33.60
N LEU A 200 5.90 -12.62 -34.56
CA LEU A 200 4.57 -13.15 -34.30
C LEU A 200 4.64 -14.55 -33.65
N ASP A 201 5.51 -15.42 -34.14
CA ASP A 201 5.73 -16.76 -33.60
C ASP A 201 6.25 -16.71 -32.17
N ALA A 202 7.11 -15.72 -31.81
CA ALA A 202 7.58 -15.51 -30.46
C ALA A 202 6.43 -15.09 -29.52
N VAL A 203 5.59 -14.12 -29.90
CA VAL A 203 4.43 -13.71 -29.11
C VAL A 203 3.43 -14.86 -28.93
N LEU A 204 3.18 -15.63 -29.97
CA LEU A 204 2.32 -16.81 -29.89
C LEU A 204 2.89 -17.88 -28.95
N ALA A 205 4.20 -18.04 -28.92
CA ALA A 205 4.86 -18.95 -27.98
C ALA A 205 4.67 -18.50 -26.53
N ASP A 206 4.80 -17.20 -26.25
CA ASP A 206 4.59 -16.62 -24.92
C ASP A 206 3.12 -16.71 -24.46
N LEU A 207 2.16 -16.61 -25.38
CA LEU A 207 0.73 -16.70 -25.09
C LEU A 207 0.21 -18.14 -24.97
N ARG A 208 1.00 -19.15 -25.30
CA ARG A 208 0.58 -20.58 -25.30
C ARG A 208 0.11 -21.05 -23.93
N GLU A 209 0.72 -20.57 -22.84
CA GLU A 209 0.28 -20.90 -21.49
C GLU A 209 -1.08 -20.27 -21.15
N VAL A 210 -1.37 -19.09 -21.70
CA VAL A 210 -2.67 -18.42 -21.52
C VAL A 210 -3.76 -19.19 -22.27
N GLU A 211 -3.48 -19.69 -23.47
CA GLU A 211 -4.37 -20.53 -24.25
C GLU A 211 -4.68 -21.84 -23.51
N ALA A 212 -3.68 -22.53 -22.99
CA ALA A 212 -3.85 -23.75 -22.20
C ALA A 212 -4.69 -23.51 -20.93
N LEU A 213 -4.50 -22.36 -20.28
CA LEU A 213 -5.32 -21.96 -19.13
C LEU A 213 -6.80 -21.74 -19.52
N LEU A 214 -7.04 -21.07 -20.65
CA LEU A 214 -8.41 -20.85 -21.14
C LEU A 214 -9.13 -22.15 -21.46
N GLU A 215 -8.47 -23.12 -22.11
CA GLU A 215 -9.04 -24.44 -22.38
C GLU A 215 -9.37 -25.17 -21.07
N LYS A 216 -8.47 -25.20 -20.11
CA LYS A 216 -8.72 -25.82 -18.80
C LYS A 216 -9.91 -25.19 -18.06
N LEU A 217 -10.08 -23.86 -18.16
CA LEU A 217 -11.22 -23.18 -17.53
C LEU A 217 -12.55 -23.55 -18.21
N LYS A 218 -12.55 -23.70 -19.54
CA LYS A 218 -13.73 -24.14 -20.30
C LYS A 218 -14.12 -25.57 -19.91
N GLU A 219 -13.18 -26.51 -19.91
CA GLU A 219 -13.40 -27.89 -19.47
C GLU A 219 -13.98 -27.96 -18.06
N THR A 220 -13.38 -27.21 -17.11
CA THR A 220 -13.86 -27.18 -15.72
C THR A 220 -15.27 -26.58 -15.59
N ARG A 221 -15.63 -25.60 -16.43
CA ARG A 221 -16.97 -25.04 -16.47
C ARG A 221 -17.98 -26.07 -16.94
N ASP A 222 -17.67 -26.74 -18.06
CA ASP A 222 -18.55 -27.70 -18.71
C ASP A 222 -18.78 -28.93 -17.82
N ASP A 223 -17.76 -29.40 -17.10
CA ASP A 223 -17.88 -30.45 -16.08
C ASP A 223 -18.82 -30.05 -14.93
N LYS A 224 -18.81 -28.78 -14.51
CA LYS A 224 -19.70 -28.29 -13.45
C LYS A 224 -21.16 -28.17 -13.90
N GLU A 225 -21.40 -27.79 -15.16
CA GLU A 225 -22.75 -27.77 -15.73
C GLU A 225 -23.34 -29.19 -15.84
N ALA A 226 -22.52 -30.17 -16.24
CA ALA A 226 -22.94 -31.56 -16.33
C ALA A 226 -23.34 -32.19 -14.96
N VAL A 227 -22.76 -31.72 -13.87
CA VAL A 227 -23.10 -32.18 -12.50
C VAL A 227 -24.39 -31.56 -11.99
N ILE A 228 -24.80 -30.39 -12.44
CA ILE A 228 -26.03 -29.70 -12.03
C ILE A 228 -27.27 -30.34 -12.70
N ASP A 229 -27.12 -30.83 -13.93
CA ASP A 229 -28.20 -31.45 -14.69
C ASP A 229 -28.55 -32.88 -14.20
N ILE A 230 -27.79 -33.45 -13.25
CA ILE A 230 -27.99 -34.80 -12.70
C ILE A 230 -28.65 -34.77 -11.29
N GLN A 231 -28.89 -33.63 -10.70
CA GLN A 231 -29.54 -33.44 -9.40
C GLN A 231 -30.98 -32.90 -9.57
#